data_ecd4366dae85ad114287dabf139cc67f
#
_entry.id   ecd4366dae85ad114287dabf139cc67f
#
_cell.length_a   1.000
_cell.length_b   1.000
_cell.length_c   1.000
_cell.angle_alpha   90.00
_cell.angle_beta   90.00
_cell.angle_gamma   90.00
#
_symmetry.space_group_name_H-M   'P 1'
#
loop_
_entity.id
_entity.type
_entity.pdbx_description
1 polymer ?
#
loop_
_entity_poly.entity_id
_entity_poly.type
_entity_poly.pdbx_seq_one_letter_code
_entity_poly.pdbx_strand_id
1 'polypeptide(L)'
;MTKSESIIAENDLGAGTQKDIGNDIGGDDGVYAETDSGTIIRISDVLEYLFCSRFIYYMYCLDIPQHEEKRFKVLKGREVHETRKLTNKDYLRRSLDCIRKESNVFIASKERHIKGIVDEVLFLEDGTAAPLEYKFAEYKEKVFKTYKFQLVLQALLIRENYNIEVNRAYICFTRSNSLVKEIEITTTDLKKADKIIQEILDIIQKGLYPKTSRSSRKCVDCCYRNICV
;
A
#
# COMPACT_ATOMS: atom_id res chain seq x y z
N MET A 1 -50.05 -48.61 1.84
CA MET A 1 -49.95 -49.10 0.46
C MET A 1 -49.24 -47.99 -0.28
N THR A 2 -48.11 -48.07 -0.78
CA THR A 2 -47.07 -48.95 -1.29
C THR A 2 -45.77 -48.11 -1.30
N LYS A 3 -44.71 -48.48 -0.65
CA LYS A 3 -43.48 -49.20 -1.07
C LYS A 3 -42.97 -48.80 -2.45
N SER A 4 -41.75 -48.30 -2.52
CA SER A 4 -40.52 -48.99 -2.94
C SER A 4 -39.43 -47.95 -3.21
N GLU A 5 -38.32 -48.11 -2.62
CA GLU A 5 -37.02 -48.76 -2.96
C GLU A 5 -36.02 -47.78 -3.57
N SER A 6 -35.08 -47.45 -2.76
CA SER A 6 -33.62 -47.61 -2.69
C SER A 6 -32.89 -47.89 -4.04
N ILE A 7 -31.92 -47.03 -4.37
CA ILE A 7 -30.66 -47.47 -4.97
C ILE A 7 -29.50 -46.72 -4.34
N ILE A 8 -28.63 -47.48 -3.69
CA ILE A 8 -27.32 -47.13 -3.18
C ILE A 8 -26.34 -47.17 -4.34
N ALA A 9 -25.47 -46.21 -4.47
CA ALA A 9 -24.22 -46.35 -5.19
C ALA A 9 -23.09 -45.78 -4.33
N GLU A 10 -22.36 -46.68 -3.72
CA GLU A 10 -21.00 -46.47 -3.20
C GLU A 10 -20.07 -46.19 -4.36
N ASN A 11 -19.19 -45.21 -4.20
CA ASN A 11 -17.83 -45.31 -4.75
C ASN A 11 -16.90 -44.32 -4.03
N ASP A 12 -16.00 -44.92 -3.35
CA ASP A 12 -14.56 -44.84 -3.28
C ASP A 12 -13.88 -43.60 -2.67
N LEU A 13 -13.26 -43.98 -1.57
CA LEU A 13 -12.20 -43.33 -0.82
C LEU A 13 -11.02 -42.89 -1.70
N GLY A 14 -10.78 -41.59 -1.77
CA GLY A 14 -9.50 -41.02 -2.15
C GLY A 14 -8.90 -40.30 -0.96
N ALA A 15 -7.98 -40.95 -0.26
CA ALA A 15 -7.18 -40.37 0.80
C ALA A 15 -6.25 -39.28 0.22
N GLY A 16 -6.64 -38.02 0.32
CA GLY A 16 -5.80 -36.87 0.02
C GLY A 16 -5.17 -36.35 1.30
N THR A 17 -3.90 -36.57 1.44
CA THR A 17 -3.02 -36.12 2.52
C THR A 17 -3.22 -34.63 2.82
N GLN A 18 -3.62 -34.36 4.03
CA GLN A 18 -3.62 -33.05 4.66
C GLN A 18 -2.16 -32.58 4.77
N LYS A 19 -1.75 -31.65 3.91
CA LYS A 19 -0.50 -30.91 4.08
C LYS A 19 -0.75 -29.84 5.12
N ASP A 20 -0.09 -29.96 6.24
CA ASP A 20 0.06 -28.92 7.25
C ASP A 20 0.58 -27.65 6.59
N ILE A 21 -0.27 -26.61 6.53
CA ILE A 21 0.17 -25.28 6.17
C ILE A 21 0.78 -24.68 7.45
N GLY A 22 2.08 -24.83 7.57
CA GLY A 22 2.86 -24.18 8.59
C GLY A 22 2.60 -22.68 8.57
N ASN A 23 2.28 -22.12 9.74
CA ASN A 23 2.27 -20.70 10.01
C ASN A 23 3.69 -20.17 9.92
N ASP A 24 4.11 -19.80 8.72
CA ASP A 24 5.31 -19.00 8.52
C ASP A 24 4.89 -17.52 8.62
N ILE A 25 5.06 -16.96 9.81
CA ILE A 25 5.06 -15.51 10.04
C ILE A 25 6.42 -15.01 9.54
N GLY A 26 6.64 -15.11 8.24
CA GLY A 26 7.78 -14.53 7.56
C GLY A 26 7.58 -13.04 7.48
N GLY A 27 8.51 -12.27 8.05
CA GLY A 27 8.67 -10.86 7.76
C GLY A 27 8.71 -10.65 6.24
N ASP A 28 8.19 -9.52 5.79
CA ASP A 28 8.18 -9.08 4.39
C ASP A 28 9.63 -8.80 3.90
N ASP A 29 10.44 -9.85 3.85
CA ASP A 29 11.76 -9.86 3.21
C ASP A 29 11.50 -10.05 1.71
N GLY A 30 11.29 -8.89 1.05
CA GLY A 30 10.90 -8.80 -0.33
C GLY A 30 11.83 -9.53 -1.29
N VAL A 31 11.49 -10.74 -1.63
CA VAL A 31 11.97 -11.39 -2.85
C VAL A 31 11.34 -10.61 -4.02
N TYR A 32 12.14 -9.81 -4.68
CA TYR A 32 11.78 -9.13 -5.93
C TYR A 32 11.60 -10.22 -6.99
N ALA A 33 10.37 -10.65 -7.23
CA ALA A 33 10.08 -11.53 -8.34
C ALA A 33 10.29 -10.75 -9.64
N GLU A 34 11.39 -11.01 -10.33
CA GLU A 34 11.55 -10.62 -11.74
C GLU A 34 10.47 -11.37 -12.53
N THR A 35 9.46 -10.64 -12.97
CA THR A 35 8.57 -11.13 -14.02
C THR A 35 9.10 -10.61 -15.34
N ASP A 36 8.83 -11.31 -16.43
CA ASP A 36 9.24 -11.02 -17.83
C ASP A 36 8.82 -9.62 -18.33
N SER A 37 8.23 -8.79 -17.47
CA SER A 37 7.69 -7.45 -17.71
C SER A 37 8.39 -6.33 -16.90
N GLY A 38 9.55 -6.57 -16.30
CA GLY A 38 10.32 -5.54 -15.59
C GLY A 38 10.02 -5.40 -14.09
N THR A 39 10.83 -4.59 -13.42
CA THR A 39 10.76 -4.35 -11.97
C THR A 39 9.43 -3.71 -11.55
N ILE A 40 8.76 -4.26 -10.52
CA ILE A 40 7.55 -3.68 -9.92
C ILE A 40 7.93 -3.00 -8.59
N ILE A 41 7.73 -1.68 -8.52
CA ILE A 41 8.01 -0.88 -7.32
C ILE A 41 6.81 -0.87 -6.36
N ARG A 42 7.05 -0.54 -5.09
CA ARG A 42 6.00 -0.40 -4.08
C ARG A 42 5.60 1.08 -3.92
N ILE A 43 4.37 1.34 -3.45
CA ILE A 43 3.96 2.69 -3.05
C ILE A 43 4.95 3.29 -2.02
N SER A 44 5.45 2.49 -1.08
CA SER A 44 6.46 2.91 -0.11
C SER A 44 7.74 3.42 -0.78
N ASP A 45 8.19 2.79 -1.86
CA ASP A 45 9.41 3.18 -2.56
C ASP A 45 9.25 4.55 -3.22
N VAL A 46 8.04 4.86 -3.69
CA VAL A 46 7.72 6.20 -4.21
C VAL A 46 7.80 7.26 -3.09
N LEU A 47 7.40 6.92 -1.85
CA LEU A 47 7.54 7.84 -0.72
C LEU A 47 9.01 8.08 -0.36
N GLU A 48 9.85 7.05 -0.46
CA GLU A 48 11.30 7.17 -0.29
C GLU A 48 11.94 8.01 -1.38
N TYR A 49 11.53 7.84 -2.64
CA TYR A 49 11.93 8.72 -3.74
C TYR A 49 11.61 10.19 -3.46
N LEU A 50 10.41 10.49 -2.96
CA LEU A 50 10.00 11.85 -2.58
C LEU A 50 10.81 12.41 -1.39
N PHE A 51 11.31 11.55 -0.52
CA PHE A 51 12.24 11.93 0.51
C PHE A 51 13.60 12.28 -0.10
N CYS A 52 14.19 11.35 -0.85
CA CYS A 52 15.43 11.56 -1.62
C CYS A 52 15.54 10.50 -2.71
N SER A 53 15.67 10.92 -3.97
CA SER A 53 15.76 10.02 -5.13
C SER A 53 16.91 9.00 -5.06
N ARG A 54 17.97 9.28 -4.29
CA ARG A 54 19.09 8.35 -4.05
C ARG A 54 18.68 7.08 -3.29
N PHE A 55 17.55 7.10 -2.55
CA PHE A 55 17.03 5.89 -1.92
C PHE A 55 16.74 4.80 -2.94
N ILE A 56 16.15 5.17 -4.08
CA ILE A 56 15.86 4.22 -5.16
C ILE A 56 17.15 3.62 -5.72
N TYR A 57 18.18 4.42 -5.91
CA TYR A 57 19.46 3.93 -6.39
C TYR A 57 20.11 2.93 -5.42
N TYR A 58 20.14 3.26 -4.11
CA TYR A 58 20.71 2.35 -3.11
C TYR A 58 19.91 1.06 -3.01
N MET A 59 18.59 1.14 -3.01
CA MET A 59 17.71 -0.02 -2.84
C MET A 59 17.70 -0.94 -4.06
N TYR A 60 17.64 -0.38 -5.26
CA TYR A 60 17.39 -1.14 -6.49
C TYR A 60 18.63 -1.34 -7.37
N CYS A 61 19.58 -0.39 -7.37
CA CYS A 61 20.77 -0.52 -8.20
C CYS A 61 21.95 -1.11 -7.43
N LEU A 62 22.03 -0.89 -6.12
CA LEU A 62 23.10 -1.41 -5.26
C LEU A 62 22.65 -2.50 -4.28
N ASP A 63 21.36 -2.83 -4.26
CA ASP A 63 20.76 -3.84 -3.37
C ASP A 63 21.12 -3.61 -1.88
N ILE A 64 21.12 -2.35 -1.45
CA ILE A 64 21.39 -1.97 -0.06
C ILE A 64 20.05 -1.68 0.63
N PRO A 65 19.56 -2.59 1.52
CA PRO A 65 18.26 -2.44 2.16
C PRO A 65 18.24 -1.28 3.15
N GLN A 66 17.05 -0.76 3.42
CA GLN A 66 16.84 0.19 4.51
C GLN A 66 16.79 -0.54 5.85
N HIS A 67 17.46 -0.02 6.87
CA HIS A 67 17.38 -0.54 8.23
C HIS A 67 16.39 0.28 9.09
N GLU A 68 15.16 0.50 8.58
CA GLU A 68 14.12 1.25 9.29
C GLU A 68 13.40 0.47 10.39
N GLU A 69 13.56 -0.84 10.42
CA GLU A 69 12.85 -1.77 11.32
C GLU A 69 13.00 -1.45 12.80
N LYS A 70 14.04 -0.73 13.17
CA LYS A 70 14.36 -0.36 14.57
C LYS A 70 13.73 0.96 15.02
N ARG A 71 13.01 1.69 14.15
CA ARG A 71 12.42 2.98 14.53
C ARG A 71 11.11 2.78 15.25
N PHE A 72 11.02 3.18 16.52
CA PHE A 72 9.83 3.07 17.37
C PHE A 72 8.52 3.53 16.70
N LYS A 73 8.55 4.63 15.92
CA LYS A 73 7.37 5.14 15.22
C LYS A 73 6.88 4.20 14.12
N VAL A 74 7.78 3.50 13.45
CA VAL A 74 7.44 2.52 12.40
C VAL A 74 6.80 1.29 13.03
N LEU A 75 7.40 0.75 14.11
CA LEU A 75 6.86 -0.39 14.86
C LEU A 75 5.48 -0.08 15.41
N LYS A 76 5.31 1.09 16.05
CA LYS A 76 4.02 1.49 16.62
C LYS A 76 2.96 1.75 15.55
N GLY A 77 3.36 2.27 14.39
CA GLY A 77 2.48 2.39 13.21
C GLY A 77 1.96 1.01 12.77
N ARG A 78 2.83 0.03 12.60
CA ARG A 78 2.46 -1.35 12.23
C ARG A 78 1.48 -1.97 13.24
N GLU A 79 1.76 -1.86 14.55
CA GLU A 79 0.87 -2.34 15.62
C GLU A 79 -0.55 -1.72 15.54
N VAL A 80 -0.64 -0.41 15.27
CA VAL A 80 -1.93 0.28 15.10
C VAL A 80 -2.69 -0.25 13.89
N HIS A 81 -2.00 -0.49 12.76
CA HIS A 81 -2.61 -1.08 11.57
C HIS A 81 -3.15 -2.49 11.86
N GLU A 82 -2.35 -3.36 12.52
CA GLU A 82 -2.78 -4.71 12.88
C GLU A 82 -3.99 -4.71 13.83
N THR A 83 -3.95 -3.89 14.88
CA THR A 83 -5.08 -3.79 15.83
C THR A 83 -6.37 -3.37 15.12
N ARG A 84 -6.29 -2.42 14.18
CA ARG A 84 -7.48 -1.93 13.47
C ARG A 84 -8.04 -2.91 12.44
N LYS A 85 -7.20 -3.72 11.81
CA LYS A 85 -7.66 -4.85 10.98
C LYS A 85 -8.62 -5.74 11.74
N LEU A 86 -8.33 -6.00 13.01
CA LEU A 86 -9.13 -6.90 13.86
C LEU A 86 -10.39 -6.24 14.43
N THR A 87 -10.31 -4.96 14.84
CA THR A 87 -11.38 -4.29 15.60
C THR A 87 -12.43 -3.59 14.74
N ASN A 88 -12.11 -3.20 13.51
CA ASN A 88 -13.01 -2.38 12.66
C ASN A 88 -13.52 -3.13 11.43
N LYS A 89 -13.46 -4.45 11.40
CA LYS A 89 -13.78 -5.25 10.22
C LYS A 89 -15.17 -4.95 9.63
N ASP A 90 -16.16 -4.82 10.49
CA ASP A 90 -17.57 -4.64 10.09
C ASP A 90 -18.08 -3.20 10.25
N TYR A 91 -17.23 -2.27 10.73
CA TYR A 91 -17.63 -0.88 10.91
C TYR A 91 -17.65 -0.13 9.59
N LEU A 92 -18.83 0.16 9.09
CA LEU A 92 -19.04 1.05 7.95
C LEU A 92 -18.94 2.51 8.39
N ARG A 93 -18.20 3.32 7.64
CA ARG A 93 -18.07 4.76 7.87
C ARG A 93 -19.24 5.53 7.27
N ARG A 94 -20.43 5.35 7.85
CA ARG A 94 -21.66 6.01 7.36
C ARG A 94 -21.57 7.54 7.30
N SER A 95 -20.78 8.15 8.19
CA SER A 95 -20.52 9.59 8.15
C SER A 95 -19.70 10.06 6.93
N LEU A 96 -19.20 9.13 6.12
CA LEU A 96 -18.50 9.38 4.87
C LEU A 96 -19.30 8.81 3.68
N ASP A 97 -20.60 8.59 3.85
CA ASP A 97 -21.50 8.02 2.83
C ASP A 97 -21.01 6.66 2.28
N CYS A 98 -20.33 5.89 3.15
CA CYS A 98 -19.76 4.58 2.80
C CYS A 98 -20.83 3.50 2.89
N ILE A 99 -21.12 2.84 1.75
CA ILE A 99 -22.07 1.73 1.65
C ILE A 99 -21.39 0.35 1.75
N ARG A 100 -20.12 0.25 1.34
CA ARG A 100 -19.31 -0.96 1.40
C ARG A 100 -17.85 -0.60 1.58
N LYS A 101 -17.09 -1.42 2.29
CA LYS A 101 -15.64 -1.28 2.37
C LYS A 101 -14.92 -2.61 2.23
N GLU A 102 -13.69 -2.54 1.81
CA GLU A 102 -12.73 -3.64 1.84
C GLU A 102 -11.50 -3.18 2.62
N SER A 103 -10.93 -4.07 3.42
CA SER A 103 -9.81 -3.74 4.32
C SER A 103 -8.56 -4.52 3.94
N ASN A 104 -7.38 -3.88 4.07
CA ASN A 104 -6.07 -4.48 3.77
C ASN A 104 -6.00 -5.04 2.34
N VAL A 105 -6.36 -4.22 1.39
CA VAL A 105 -6.50 -4.63 -0.01
C VAL A 105 -5.16 -4.52 -0.72
N PHE A 106 -4.66 -5.64 -1.24
CA PHE A 106 -3.53 -5.63 -2.15
C PHE A 106 -3.99 -5.21 -3.54
N ILE A 107 -3.35 -4.20 -4.10
CA ILE A 107 -3.62 -3.65 -5.44
C ILE A 107 -2.32 -3.47 -6.22
N ALA A 108 -2.36 -3.70 -7.52
CA ALA A 108 -1.20 -3.59 -8.38
C ALA A 108 -1.59 -3.15 -9.80
N SER A 109 -0.65 -2.50 -10.47
CA SER A 109 -0.70 -2.20 -11.89
C SER A 109 0.55 -2.74 -12.57
N LYS A 110 0.37 -3.70 -13.49
CA LYS A 110 1.47 -4.20 -14.32
C LYS A 110 1.92 -3.13 -15.32
N GLU A 111 0.97 -2.39 -15.88
CA GLU A 111 1.24 -1.33 -16.85
C GLU A 111 2.09 -0.20 -16.24
N ARG A 112 1.80 0.17 -14.98
CA ARG A 112 2.54 1.22 -14.25
C ARG A 112 3.70 0.71 -13.44
N HIS A 113 3.91 -0.60 -13.41
CA HIS A 113 4.96 -1.25 -12.61
C HIS A 113 4.95 -0.87 -11.13
N ILE A 114 3.75 -0.77 -10.53
CA ILE A 114 3.58 -0.39 -9.12
C ILE A 114 2.58 -1.29 -8.41
N LYS A 115 2.84 -1.56 -7.13
CA LYS A 115 1.97 -2.31 -6.22
C LYS A 115 1.91 -1.68 -4.85
N GLY A 116 0.87 -2.03 -4.08
CA GLY A 116 0.74 -1.59 -2.69
C GLY A 116 -0.40 -2.24 -1.95
N ILE A 117 -0.55 -1.86 -0.69
CA ILE A 117 -1.67 -2.26 0.16
C ILE A 117 -2.41 -0.99 0.56
N VAL A 118 -3.73 -1.03 0.49
CA VAL A 118 -4.62 0.03 0.95
C VAL A 118 -5.26 -0.42 2.25
N ASP A 119 -5.21 0.41 3.28
CA ASP A 119 -5.79 0.06 4.59
C ASP A 119 -7.29 -0.20 4.50
N GLU A 120 -8.04 0.73 3.89
CA GLU A 120 -9.45 0.55 3.55
C GLU A 120 -9.76 1.15 2.17
N VAL A 121 -10.47 0.41 1.33
CA VAL A 121 -11.12 0.91 0.13
C VAL A 121 -12.59 1.11 0.47
N LEU A 122 -13.06 2.35 0.42
CA LEU A 122 -14.44 2.74 0.68
C LEU A 122 -15.18 2.87 -0.65
N PHE A 123 -16.36 2.25 -0.76
CA PHE A 123 -17.30 2.42 -1.87
C PHE A 123 -18.43 3.32 -1.39
N LEU A 124 -18.66 4.43 -2.09
CA LEU A 124 -19.51 5.53 -1.64
C LEU A 124 -20.87 5.52 -2.33
N GLU A 125 -21.87 6.15 -1.71
CA GLU A 125 -23.26 6.21 -2.24
C GLU A 125 -23.33 6.89 -3.62
N ASP A 126 -22.40 7.80 -3.93
CA ASP A 126 -22.35 8.48 -5.24
C ASP A 126 -21.72 7.63 -6.36
N GLY A 127 -21.44 6.36 -6.10
CA GLY A 127 -20.84 5.43 -7.05
C GLY A 127 -19.34 5.58 -7.23
N THR A 128 -18.67 6.45 -6.46
CA THR A 128 -17.21 6.57 -6.43
C THR A 128 -16.58 5.66 -5.39
N ALA A 129 -15.24 5.49 -5.45
CA ALA A 129 -14.49 4.87 -4.38
C ALA A 129 -13.46 5.84 -3.80
N ALA A 130 -12.99 5.55 -2.58
CA ALA A 130 -11.98 6.35 -1.92
C ALA A 130 -11.04 5.47 -1.08
N PRO A 131 -9.71 5.64 -1.15
CA PRO A 131 -8.80 5.07 -0.16
C PRO A 131 -8.95 5.77 1.18
N LEU A 132 -8.83 5.01 2.27
CA LEU A 132 -8.64 5.55 3.61
C LEU A 132 -7.37 4.96 4.20
N GLU A 133 -6.49 5.82 4.65
CA GLU A 133 -5.19 5.49 5.24
C GLU A 133 -5.15 5.88 6.71
N TYR A 134 -4.66 4.99 7.56
CA TYR A 134 -4.42 5.29 8.98
C TYR A 134 -3.01 5.82 9.20
N LYS A 135 -2.89 6.91 9.97
CA LYS A 135 -1.59 7.45 10.38
C LYS A 135 -1.49 7.55 11.90
N PHE A 136 -0.46 6.89 12.46
CA PHE A 136 -0.10 7.06 13.87
C PHE A 136 0.58 8.41 14.09
N ALA A 137 -0.20 9.47 13.93
CA ALA A 137 0.25 10.85 14.03
C ALA A 137 -0.84 11.73 14.61
N GLU A 138 -0.44 12.89 15.15
CA GLU A 138 -1.33 13.99 15.47
C GLU A 138 -1.56 14.87 14.23
N TYR A 139 -2.79 15.34 14.04
CA TYR A 139 -3.12 16.30 13.01
C TYR A 139 -2.60 17.69 13.42
N LYS A 140 -1.77 18.31 12.58
CA LYS A 140 -1.17 19.63 12.78
C LYS A 140 -1.66 20.62 11.73
N GLU A 141 -2.98 20.83 11.67
CA GLU A 141 -3.67 21.78 10.79
C GLU A 141 -3.40 21.66 9.29
N LYS A 142 -2.51 20.77 8.89
CA LYS A 142 -2.23 20.46 7.48
C LYS A 142 -1.86 18.99 7.28
N VAL A 143 -2.18 18.48 6.10
CA VAL A 143 -1.74 17.17 5.65
C VAL A 143 -0.37 17.30 4.97
N PHE A 144 0.58 16.44 5.34
CA PHE A 144 1.89 16.42 4.70
C PHE A 144 1.77 15.99 3.23
N LYS A 145 2.59 16.59 2.37
CA LYS A 145 2.62 16.27 0.93
C LYS A 145 2.84 14.78 0.64
N THR A 146 3.67 14.12 1.44
CA THR A 146 3.92 12.67 1.33
C THR A 146 2.67 11.84 1.63
N TYR A 147 1.85 12.23 2.61
CA TYR A 147 0.58 11.55 2.92
C TYR A 147 -0.43 11.71 1.78
N LYS A 148 -0.58 12.96 1.28
CA LYS A 148 -1.42 13.19 0.10
C LYS A 148 -0.95 12.33 -1.07
N PHE A 149 0.37 12.27 -1.31
CA PHE A 149 0.90 11.55 -2.45
C PHE A 149 0.70 10.03 -2.34
N GLN A 150 0.79 9.46 -1.14
CA GLN A 150 0.43 8.06 -0.88
C GLN A 150 -1.01 7.77 -1.31
N LEU A 151 -1.95 8.62 -0.89
CA LEU A 151 -3.37 8.51 -1.25
C LEU A 151 -3.60 8.67 -2.76
N VAL A 152 -2.85 9.53 -3.44
CA VAL A 152 -2.91 9.68 -4.90
C VAL A 152 -2.52 8.38 -5.61
N LEU A 153 -1.45 7.71 -5.14
CA LEU A 153 -1.02 6.43 -5.69
C LEU A 153 -2.05 5.32 -5.42
N GLN A 154 -2.62 5.29 -4.22
CA GLN A 154 -3.69 4.36 -3.88
C GLN A 154 -4.94 4.62 -4.75
N ALA A 155 -5.33 5.88 -4.94
CA ALA A 155 -6.46 6.27 -5.80
C ALA A 155 -6.24 5.83 -7.25
N LEU A 156 -5.03 6.03 -7.80
CA LEU A 156 -4.65 5.59 -9.13
C LEU A 156 -4.85 4.08 -9.30
N LEU A 157 -4.36 3.29 -8.33
CA LEU A 157 -4.47 1.83 -8.37
C LEU A 157 -5.92 1.36 -8.15
N ILE A 158 -6.71 2.00 -7.27
CA ILE A 158 -8.12 1.68 -7.08
C ILE A 158 -8.90 1.91 -8.37
N ARG A 159 -8.70 3.04 -9.04
CA ARG A 159 -9.35 3.32 -10.35
C ARG A 159 -9.10 2.21 -11.35
N GLU A 160 -7.87 1.74 -11.44
CA GLU A 160 -7.48 0.70 -12.39
C GLU A 160 -8.02 -0.68 -12.00
N ASN A 161 -7.88 -1.07 -10.73
CA ASN A 161 -8.25 -2.42 -10.29
C ASN A 161 -9.77 -2.64 -10.20
N TYR A 162 -10.53 -1.60 -9.88
CA TYR A 162 -11.99 -1.68 -9.71
C TYR A 162 -12.77 -1.05 -10.85
N ASN A 163 -12.11 -0.34 -11.77
CA ASN A 163 -12.74 0.45 -12.85
C ASN A 163 -13.79 1.43 -12.30
N ILE A 164 -13.46 2.11 -11.20
CA ILE A 164 -14.31 3.06 -10.47
C ILE A 164 -13.62 4.41 -10.35
N GLU A 165 -14.36 5.50 -10.46
CA GLU A 165 -13.83 6.85 -10.24
C GLU A 165 -13.41 7.06 -8.78
N VAL A 166 -12.26 7.72 -8.59
CA VAL A 166 -11.73 8.15 -7.29
C VAL A 166 -11.34 9.62 -7.40
N ASN A 167 -12.11 10.49 -6.78
CA ASN A 167 -11.90 11.95 -6.78
C ASN A 167 -11.55 12.50 -5.40
N ARG A 168 -11.59 11.67 -4.36
CA ARG A 168 -11.25 11.99 -2.98
C ARG A 168 -10.62 10.81 -2.27
N ALA A 169 -9.99 11.08 -1.16
CA ALA A 169 -9.34 10.10 -0.29
C ALA A 169 -9.44 10.56 1.16
N TYR A 170 -9.20 9.68 2.10
CA TYR A 170 -9.31 9.98 3.52
C TYR A 170 -8.04 9.60 4.29
N ILE A 171 -7.65 10.44 5.26
CA ILE A 171 -6.62 10.14 6.25
C ILE A 171 -7.26 10.12 7.64
N CYS A 172 -7.00 9.06 8.40
CA CYS A 172 -7.40 8.94 9.79
C CYS A 172 -6.19 9.13 10.72
N PHE A 173 -6.15 10.24 11.45
CA PHE A 173 -5.10 10.55 12.42
C PHE A 173 -5.42 9.90 13.78
N THR A 174 -4.77 8.77 14.09
CA THR A 174 -5.12 7.95 15.25
C THR A 174 -4.75 8.59 16.58
N ARG A 175 -3.77 9.51 16.61
CA ARG A 175 -3.39 10.27 17.81
C ARG A 175 -4.18 11.58 18.00
N SER A 176 -5.10 11.89 17.09
CA SER A 176 -6.05 13.00 17.20
C SER A 176 -7.48 12.47 17.30
N ASN A 177 -7.73 11.55 18.23
CA ASN A 177 -9.03 10.93 18.45
C ASN A 177 -9.66 10.36 17.16
N SER A 178 -8.83 9.72 16.32
CA SER A 178 -9.24 9.16 15.02
C SER A 178 -9.87 10.20 14.06
N LEU A 179 -9.39 11.44 14.12
CA LEU A 179 -9.84 12.52 13.25
C LEU A 179 -9.62 12.12 11.79
N VAL A 180 -10.70 12.12 11.01
CA VAL A 180 -10.64 11.88 9.57
C VAL A 180 -10.60 13.20 8.82
N LYS A 181 -9.72 13.28 7.83
CA LYS A 181 -9.61 14.41 6.89
C LYS A 181 -9.79 13.92 5.47
N GLU A 182 -10.67 14.60 4.74
CA GLU A 182 -10.84 14.42 3.31
C GLU A 182 -9.73 15.13 2.53
N ILE A 183 -9.29 14.53 1.47
CA ILE A 183 -8.26 15.02 0.55
C ILE A 183 -8.79 14.89 -0.86
N GLU A 184 -8.90 16.00 -1.56
CA GLU A 184 -9.24 16.00 -2.97
C GLU A 184 -8.11 15.35 -3.81
N ILE A 185 -8.51 14.49 -4.76
CA ILE A 185 -7.63 13.85 -5.74
C ILE A 185 -7.95 14.41 -7.12
N THR A 186 -7.04 15.20 -7.64
CA THR A 186 -7.20 15.86 -8.93
C THR A 186 -6.55 15.08 -10.08
N THR A 187 -6.99 15.32 -11.31
CA THR A 187 -6.33 14.77 -12.50
C THR A 187 -4.86 15.18 -12.59
N THR A 188 -4.51 16.38 -12.12
CA THR A 188 -3.13 16.85 -12.05
C THR A 188 -2.30 16.02 -11.06
N ASP A 189 -2.88 15.64 -9.92
CA ASP A 189 -2.21 14.77 -8.95
C ASP A 189 -1.90 13.40 -9.57
N LEU A 190 -2.86 12.80 -10.30
CA LEU A 190 -2.69 11.50 -10.97
C LEU A 190 -1.60 11.56 -12.04
N LYS A 191 -1.61 12.56 -12.92
CA LYS A 191 -0.55 12.76 -13.93
C LYS A 191 0.84 12.92 -13.30
N LYS A 192 0.91 13.61 -12.16
CA LYS A 192 2.15 13.75 -11.41
C LYS A 192 2.63 12.42 -10.82
N ALA A 193 1.71 11.56 -10.38
CA ALA A 193 2.04 10.23 -9.89
C ALA A 193 2.65 9.37 -11.01
N ASP A 194 2.02 9.32 -12.18
CA ASP A 194 2.55 8.60 -13.36
C ASP A 194 3.97 9.09 -13.71
N LYS A 195 4.18 10.41 -13.73
CA LYS A 195 5.51 10.98 -14.01
C LYS A 195 6.57 10.52 -12.99
N ILE A 196 6.25 10.53 -11.69
CA ILE A 196 7.20 10.13 -10.65
C ILE A 196 7.49 8.63 -10.71
N ILE A 197 6.49 7.80 -10.99
CA ILE A 197 6.70 6.37 -11.21
C ILE A 197 7.70 6.17 -12.35
N GLN A 198 7.52 6.86 -13.49
CA GLN A 198 8.43 6.77 -14.61
C GLN A 198 9.86 7.25 -14.29
N GLU A 199 10.00 8.34 -13.51
CA GLU A 199 11.32 8.82 -13.06
C GLU A 199 12.03 7.77 -12.18
N ILE A 200 11.30 7.02 -11.34
CA ILE A 200 11.85 5.94 -10.54
C ILE A 200 12.31 4.77 -11.43
N LEU A 201 11.47 4.35 -12.37
CA LEU A 201 11.79 3.26 -13.29
C LEU A 201 13.01 3.61 -14.15
N ASP A 202 13.13 4.87 -14.58
CA ASP A 202 14.31 5.36 -15.32
C ASP A 202 15.61 5.25 -14.49
N ILE A 203 15.56 5.56 -13.18
CA ILE A 203 16.71 5.39 -12.28
C ILE A 203 17.12 3.91 -12.23
N ILE A 204 16.15 3.02 -12.04
CA ILE A 204 16.40 1.59 -11.90
C ILE A 204 16.96 1.00 -13.20
N GLN A 205 16.31 1.26 -14.33
CA GLN A 205 16.65 0.67 -15.61
C GLN A 205 18.00 1.18 -16.15
N LYS A 206 18.30 2.47 -15.91
CA LYS A 206 19.53 3.11 -16.45
C LYS A 206 20.68 3.09 -15.45
N GLY A 207 20.46 2.65 -14.21
CA GLY A 207 21.47 2.69 -13.15
C GLY A 207 21.98 4.11 -12.84
N LEU A 208 21.14 5.12 -13.04
CA LEU A 208 21.55 6.52 -12.91
C LEU A 208 21.65 6.94 -11.44
N TYR A 209 22.81 7.44 -11.01
CA TYR A 209 22.99 8.00 -9.68
C TYR A 209 22.33 9.39 -9.59
N PRO A 210 21.24 9.55 -8.80
CA PRO A 210 20.49 10.80 -8.78
C PRO A 210 21.20 11.91 -8.00
N LYS A 211 20.83 13.17 -8.32
CA LYS A 211 21.26 14.32 -7.51
C LYS A 211 20.71 14.19 -6.08
N THR A 212 21.48 14.65 -5.10
CA THR A 212 21.06 14.65 -3.68
C THR A 212 19.84 15.54 -3.45
N SER A 213 19.09 15.24 -2.39
CA SER A 213 18.08 16.17 -1.89
C SER A 213 18.72 17.53 -1.56
N ARG A 214 18.06 18.63 -1.96
CA ARG A 214 18.52 19.99 -1.64
C ARG A 214 18.46 20.33 -0.15
N SER A 215 17.87 19.47 0.69
CA SER A 215 17.67 19.72 2.13
C SER A 215 18.67 18.94 2.97
N SER A 216 19.69 19.59 3.49
CA SER A 216 20.66 19.01 4.43
C SER A 216 19.98 18.43 5.70
N ARG A 217 18.83 18.99 6.11
CA ARG A 217 18.05 18.49 7.26
C ARG A 217 17.58 17.05 7.07
N LYS A 218 17.28 16.64 5.83
CA LYS A 218 16.90 15.25 5.53
C LYS A 218 18.07 14.29 5.71
N CYS A 219 19.30 14.74 5.49
CA CYS A 219 20.50 13.91 5.60
C CYS A 219 20.89 13.60 7.04
N VAL A 220 20.45 14.39 8.03
CA VAL A 220 20.82 14.19 9.46
C VAL A 220 20.37 12.82 9.94
N ASP A 221 19.13 12.41 9.63
CA ASP A 221 18.54 11.14 10.06
C ASP A 221 18.43 10.11 8.92
N CYS A 222 19.19 10.30 7.84
CA CYS A 222 19.14 9.42 6.67
C CYS A 222 19.88 8.11 6.94
N CYS A 223 19.26 6.97 6.67
CA CYS A 223 19.87 5.65 6.86
C CYS A 223 21.11 5.43 5.95
N TYR A 224 21.18 6.10 4.81
CA TYR A 224 22.30 6.03 3.86
C TYR A 224 23.36 7.13 4.06
N ARG A 225 23.28 7.90 5.16
CA ARG A 225 24.18 9.06 5.37
C ARG A 225 25.67 8.71 5.27
N ASN A 226 26.05 7.53 5.78
CA ASN A 226 27.47 7.14 5.85
C ASN A 226 28.06 6.66 4.52
N ILE A 227 27.22 6.36 3.55
CA ILE A 227 27.63 5.88 2.21
C ILE A 227 27.24 6.84 1.09
N CYS A 228 26.48 7.90 1.42
CA CYS A 228 25.99 8.87 0.46
C CYS A 228 27.04 9.94 0.17
N VAL A 229 27.60 9.95 -1.04
CA VAL A 229 28.60 10.92 -1.56
C VAL A 229 27.95 11.98 -2.42
#